data_0ac9055094ca5896093957649aaebc01
#
_entry.id   0ac9055094ca5896093957649aaebc01
#
_cell.length_a   1.000
_cell.length_b   1.000
_cell.length_c   1.000
_cell.angle_alpha   90.00
_cell.angle_beta   90.00
_cell.angle_gamma   90.00
#
_symmetry.space_group_name_H-M   'P 1'
#
loop_
_entity.id
_entity.type
_entity.pdbx_description
1 polymer ?
#
loop_
_entity_poly.entity_id
_entity_poly.type
_entity_poly.pdbx_seq_one_letter_code
_entity_poly.pdbx_strand_id
1 'polypeptide(L)'
;MHYLILINDPPYGTERVFNGLRLAHALLKQSNDNQVDVFLMADAVVGANGGQKTPDGFYNVERMLRRVLAGDRGRALLCGTCMDARGITDDDVMDGSRRSTMDELGQITTDADKVLVF
;
A
#
# COMPACT_ATOMS: atom_id res chain seq x y z
N MET A 1 2.28 16.67 -7.15
CA MET A 1 3.15 15.60 -7.68
C MET A 1 2.52 14.24 -7.49
N HIS A 2 2.85 13.32 -8.35
CA HIS A 2 2.41 11.93 -8.25
C HIS A 2 3.55 11.05 -7.74
N TYR A 3 3.32 10.35 -6.65
CA TYR A 3 4.29 9.46 -6.00
C TYR A 3 3.82 8.01 -6.10
N LEU A 4 4.73 7.12 -6.49
CA LEU A 4 4.56 5.68 -6.35
C LEU A 4 5.43 5.19 -5.20
N ILE A 5 4.81 4.60 -4.19
CA ILE A 5 5.49 3.92 -3.09
C ILE A 5 5.30 2.42 -3.29
N LEU A 6 6.37 1.75 -3.69
CA LEU A 6 6.40 0.32 -3.97
C LEU A 6 6.98 -0.40 -2.75
N ILE A 7 6.23 -1.33 -2.17
CA ILE A 7 6.62 -2.04 -0.95
C ILE A 7 6.68 -3.54 -1.21
N ASN A 8 7.80 -4.17 -0.84
CA ASN A 8 8.05 -5.60 -1.03
C ASN A 8 8.07 -6.40 0.27
N ASP A 9 8.37 -5.76 1.40
CA ASP A 9 8.55 -6.46 2.67
C ASP A 9 7.23 -6.83 3.33
N PRO A 10 7.21 -7.86 4.21
CA PRO A 10 6.03 -8.22 4.97
C PRO A 10 5.58 -7.06 5.88
N PRO A 11 4.28 -7.03 6.25
CA PRO A 11 3.74 -5.91 7.03
C PRO A 11 4.31 -5.81 8.45
N TYR A 12 4.78 -6.92 8.99
CA TYR A 12 5.31 -6.99 10.35
C TYR A 12 6.65 -7.75 10.35
N GLY A 13 7.50 -7.47 11.33
CA GLY A 13 8.82 -8.05 11.45
C GLY A 13 9.95 -7.20 10.89
N THR A 14 9.63 -6.22 10.04
CA THR A 14 10.52 -5.15 9.58
C THR A 14 9.78 -3.81 9.70
N GLU A 15 10.48 -2.69 9.60
CA GLU A 15 9.85 -1.37 9.65
C GLU A 15 9.59 -0.76 8.27
N ARG A 16 9.87 -1.48 7.18
CA ARG A 16 9.79 -0.91 5.82
C ARG A 16 8.38 -0.54 5.42
N VAL A 17 7.41 -1.42 5.65
CA VAL A 17 5.99 -1.10 5.39
C VAL A 17 5.54 0.08 6.25
N PHE A 18 5.85 0.02 7.54
CA PHE A 18 5.53 1.10 8.49
C PHE A 18 6.09 2.45 8.01
N ASN A 19 7.36 2.50 7.64
CA ASN A 19 8.01 3.72 7.19
C ASN A 19 7.49 4.18 5.82
N GLY A 20 7.23 3.26 4.89
CA GLY A 20 6.63 3.59 3.59
C GLY A 20 5.25 4.23 3.75
N LEU A 21 4.41 3.70 4.63
CA LEU A 21 3.08 4.25 4.90
C LEU A 21 3.13 5.58 5.65
N ARG A 22 4.09 5.76 6.57
CA ARG A 22 4.31 7.06 7.22
C ARG A 22 4.67 8.13 6.17
N LEU A 23 5.53 7.77 5.22
CA LEU A 23 5.88 8.68 4.13
C LEU A 23 4.67 8.99 3.26
N ALA A 24 3.86 7.99 2.92
CA ALA A 24 2.61 8.21 2.18
C ALA A 24 1.70 9.23 2.89
N HIS A 25 1.50 9.07 4.19
CA HIS A 25 0.70 10.01 4.99
C HIS A 25 1.29 11.42 4.97
N ALA A 26 2.61 11.54 5.11
CA ALA A 26 3.30 12.84 5.11
C ALA A 26 3.14 13.54 3.76
N LEU A 27 3.28 12.81 2.65
CA LEU A 27 3.13 13.35 1.30
C LEU A 27 1.69 13.82 1.02
N LEU A 28 0.69 13.04 1.44
CA LEU A 28 -0.72 13.40 1.30
C LEU A 28 -1.08 14.63 2.14
N LYS A 29 -0.44 14.79 3.29
CA LYS A 29 -0.64 15.94 4.17
C LYS A 29 0.07 17.20 3.67
N GLN A 30 1.20 17.03 3.00
CA GLN A 30 2.08 18.15 2.60
C GLN A 30 1.42 19.07 1.58
N SER A 31 0.64 18.53 0.65
CA SER A 31 -0.01 19.31 -0.42
C SER A 31 -1.27 18.61 -0.90
N ASN A 32 -2.32 19.40 -1.14
CA ASN A 32 -3.56 18.88 -1.75
C ASN A 32 -3.38 18.51 -3.24
N ASP A 33 -2.27 18.88 -3.85
CA ASP A 33 -1.94 18.51 -5.23
C ASP A 33 -1.20 17.17 -5.32
N ASN A 34 -0.75 16.61 -4.19
CA ASN A 34 -0.05 15.34 -4.17
C ASN A 34 -1.03 14.16 -4.30
N GLN A 35 -0.67 13.23 -5.18
CA GLN A 35 -1.30 11.91 -5.31
C GLN A 35 -0.28 10.84 -4.91
N VAL A 36 -0.73 9.81 -4.21
CA VAL A 36 0.14 8.73 -3.72
C VAL A 36 -0.48 7.38 -4.04
N ASP A 37 0.22 6.60 -4.83
CA ASP A 37 -0.10 5.19 -5.04
C ASP A 37 0.82 4.34 -4.16
N VAL A 38 0.22 3.53 -3.31
CA VAL A 38 0.92 2.50 -2.55
C VAL A 38 0.68 1.17 -3.27
N PHE A 39 1.74 0.58 -3.79
CA PHE A 39 1.68 -0.72 -4.48
C PHE A 39 2.38 -1.78 -3.63
N LEU A 40 1.62 -2.78 -3.22
CA LEU A 40 2.11 -3.88 -2.38
C LEU A 40 2.43 -5.10 -3.25
N MET A 41 3.67 -5.59 -3.15
CA MET A 41 4.16 -6.78 -3.84
C MET A 41 4.70 -7.78 -2.84
N ALA A 42 4.98 -8.99 -3.29
CA ALA A 42 5.56 -10.05 -2.47
C ALA A 42 4.78 -10.19 -1.15
N ASP A 43 5.46 -10.37 -0.04
CA ASP A 43 4.81 -10.52 1.28
C ASP A 43 4.08 -9.24 1.74
N ALA A 44 4.36 -8.10 1.13
CA ALA A 44 3.66 -6.87 1.48
C ALA A 44 2.15 -6.94 1.21
N VAL A 45 1.68 -7.79 0.26
CA VAL A 45 0.25 -7.94 -0.02
C VAL A 45 -0.55 -8.41 1.20
N VAL A 46 0.09 -9.12 2.13
CA VAL A 46 -0.52 -9.55 3.39
C VAL A 46 -0.93 -8.35 4.25
N GLY A 47 -0.25 -7.22 4.08
CA GLY A 47 -0.59 -5.98 4.80
C GLY A 47 -1.96 -5.40 4.50
N ALA A 48 -2.59 -5.81 3.39
CA ALA A 48 -3.95 -5.40 3.03
C ALA A 48 -5.03 -6.33 3.59
N ASN A 49 -4.68 -7.42 4.25
CA ASN A 49 -5.67 -8.31 4.85
C ASN A 49 -6.56 -7.56 5.85
N GLY A 50 -7.85 -7.80 5.76
CA GLY A 50 -8.81 -7.27 6.71
C GLY A 50 -8.75 -8.01 8.05
N GLY A 51 -9.16 -7.33 9.12
CA GLY A 51 -9.27 -7.93 10.44
C GLY A 51 -7.96 -8.04 11.22
N GLN A 52 -6.93 -7.28 10.87
CA GLN A 52 -5.68 -7.25 11.62
C GLN A 52 -5.90 -6.74 13.05
N LYS A 53 -5.35 -7.44 14.03
CA LYS A 53 -5.39 -7.06 15.44
C LYS A 53 -3.97 -7.02 15.99
N THR A 54 -3.54 -5.86 16.40
CA THR A 54 -2.22 -5.65 17.01
C THR A 54 -2.36 -5.27 18.47
N PRO A 55 -1.34 -5.56 19.31
CA PRO A 55 -1.34 -5.11 20.71
C PRO A 55 -1.49 -3.60 20.82
N ASP A 56 -2.05 -3.14 21.92
CA ASP A 56 -2.16 -1.71 22.23
C ASP A 56 -0.78 -1.04 22.17
N GLY A 57 -0.72 0.13 21.53
CA GLY A 57 0.53 0.87 21.35
C GLY A 57 1.40 0.36 20.21
N PHE A 58 1.03 -0.72 19.53
CA PHE A 58 1.71 -1.22 18.34
C PHE A 58 1.04 -0.70 17.07
N TYR A 59 1.81 -0.47 15.99
CA TYR A 59 1.23 -0.03 14.73
C TYR A 59 0.38 -1.13 14.08
N ASN A 60 -0.65 -0.71 13.35
CA ASN A 60 -1.55 -1.60 12.61
C ASN A 60 -1.54 -1.20 11.13
N VAL A 61 -1.04 -2.07 10.28
CA VAL A 61 -0.83 -1.79 8.86
C VAL A 61 -2.16 -1.59 8.13
N GLU A 62 -3.20 -2.35 8.47
CA GLU A 62 -4.53 -2.17 7.88
C GLU A 62 -5.06 -0.76 8.14
N ARG A 63 -4.94 -0.25 9.36
CA ARG A 63 -5.36 1.12 9.70
C ARG A 63 -4.53 2.16 8.96
N MET A 64 -3.24 1.92 8.81
CA MET A 64 -2.36 2.84 8.09
C MET A 64 -2.71 2.92 6.61
N LEU A 65 -3.01 1.79 5.97
CA LEU A 65 -3.49 1.75 4.59
C LEU A 65 -4.85 2.42 4.46
N ARG A 66 -5.77 2.17 5.39
CA ARG A 66 -7.09 2.82 5.39
C ARG A 66 -6.96 4.34 5.43
N ARG A 67 -5.98 4.85 6.17
CA ARG A 67 -5.70 6.29 6.22
C ARG A 67 -5.20 6.84 4.88
N VAL A 68 -4.42 6.06 4.11
CA VAL A 68 -4.04 6.43 2.73
C VAL A 68 -5.28 6.58 1.86
N LEU A 69 -6.26 5.69 2.06
CA LEU A 69 -7.51 5.63 1.28
C LEU A 69 -8.59 6.61 1.73
N ALA A 70 -8.38 7.35 2.81
CA ALA A 70 -9.40 8.19 3.43
C ALA A 70 -9.88 9.37 2.54
N GLY A 71 -9.07 9.77 1.56
CA GLY A 71 -9.42 10.77 0.56
C GLY A 71 -9.44 10.18 -0.85
N ASP A 72 -9.47 11.04 -1.83
CA ASP A 72 -9.48 10.68 -3.26
C ASP A 72 -8.08 10.69 -3.90
N ARG A 73 -7.04 10.99 -3.13
CA ARG A 73 -5.68 11.18 -3.62
C ARG A 73 -4.72 10.03 -3.31
N GLY A 74 -5.17 9.04 -2.53
CA GLY A 74 -4.39 7.86 -2.18
C GLY A 74 -5.03 6.59 -2.72
N ARG A 75 -4.22 5.67 -3.25
CA ARG A 75 -4.66 4.34 -3.67
C ARG A 75 -3.80 3.27 -3.04
N ALA A 76 -4.39 2.10 -2.76
CA ALA A 76 -3.69 0.90 -2.33
C ALA A 76 -3.93 -0.20 -3.35
N LEU A 77 -2.88 -0.59 -4.05
CA LEU A 77 -2.89 -1.54 -5.16
C LEU A 77 -2.10 -2.78 -4.78
N LEU A 78 -2.61 -3.95 -5.14
CA LEU A 78 -2.06 -5.22 -4.69
C LEU A 78 -1.64 -6.07 -5.89
N CYS A 79 -0.42 -6.57 -5.87
CA CYS A 79 0.04 -7.53 -6.89
C CYS A 79 -0.84 -8.77 -6.88
N GLY A 80 -1.61 -8.98 -7.94
CA GLY A 80 -2.53 -10.12 -8.05
C GLY A 80 -1.82 -11.47 -8.03
N THR A 81 -0.70 -11.60 -8.74
CA THR A 81 0.10 -12.83 -8.73
C THR A 81 0.64 -13.14 -7.34
N CYS A 82 1.06 -12.11 -6.60
CA CYS A 82 1.54 -12.28 -5.23
C CYS A 82 0.41 -12.70 -4.28
N MET A 83 -0.81 -12.18 -4.49
CA MET A 83 -2.00 -12.62 -3.76
C MET A 83 -2.29 -14.11 -4.03
N ASP A 84 -2.32 -14.50 -5.30
CA ASP A 84 -2.60 -15.89 -5.70
C ASP A 84 -1.61 -16.86 -5.08
N ALA A 85 -0.32 -16.53 -5.12
CA ALA A 85 0.73 -17.37 -4.54
C ALA A 85 0.57 -17.58 -3.03
N ARG A 86 -0.17 -16.71 -2.34
CA ARG A 86 -0.40 -16.74 -0.89
C ARG A 86 -1.82 -17.14 -0.51
N GLY A 87 -2.64 -17.53 -1.50
CA GLY A 87 -4.03 -17.91 -1.27
C GLY A 87 -4.92 -16.77 -0.79
N ILE A 88 -4.55 -15.52 -1.10
CA ILE A 88 -5.32 -14.33 -0.73
C ILE A 88 -6.31 -14.03 -1.85
N THR A 89 -7.59 -13.91 -1.49
CA THR A 89 -8.68 -13.57 -2.42
C THR A 89 -9.12 -12.13 -2.22
N ASP A 90 -9.94 -11.63 -3.15
CA ASP A 90 -10.49 -10.27 -3.06
C ASP A 90 -11.33 -10.06 -1.79
N ASP A 91 -11.96 -11.12 -1.27
CA ASP A 91 -12.74 -11.07 -0.03
C ASP A 91 -11.87 -10.96 1.24
N ASP A 92 -10.60 -11.33 1.15
CA ASP A 92 -9.68 -11.28 2.29
C ASP A 92 -9.12 -9.90 2.55
N VAL A 93 -9.11 -9.03 1.53
CA VAL A 93 -8.46 -7.74 1.62
C VAL A 93 -9.42 -6.64 2.05
N MET A 94 -8.88 -5.61 2.68
CA MET A 94 -9.65 -4.47 3.18
C MET A 94 -10.33 -3.70 2.06
N ASP A 95 -11.49 -3.12 2.37
CA ASP A 95 -12.24 -2.27 1.44
C ASP A 95 -11.38 -1.08 0.98
N GLY A 96 -11.48 -0.78 -0.32
CA GLY A 96 -10.75 0.32 -0.94
C GLY A 96 -9.38 -0.08 -1.50
N SER A 97 -8.77 -1.18 -1.03
CA SER A 97 -7.64 -1.79 -1.70
C SER A 97 -8.12 -2.67 -2.85
N ARG A 98 -7.33 -2.82 -3.89
CA ARG A 98 -7.72 -3.66 -5.01
C ARG A 98 -6.56 -4.40 -5.65
N ARG A 99 -6.89 -5.55 -6.20
CA ARG A 99 -6.01 -6.36 -7.04
C ARG A 99 -5.55 -5.55 -8.25
N SER A 100 -4.28 -5.68 -8.59
CA SER A 100 -3.65 -5.01 -9.72
C SER A 100 -2.75 -5.98 -10.50
N THR A 101 -2.08 -5.47 -11.51
CA THR A 101 -1.25 -6.23 -12.43
C THR A 101 0.11 -5.56 -12.61
N MET A 102 1.08 -6.31 -13.16
CA MET A 102 2.38 -5.75 -13.52
C MET A 102 2.25 -4.71 -14.63
N ASP A 103 1.31 -4.87 -15.57
CA ASP A 103 1.07 -3.89 -16.62
C ASP A 103 0.60 -2.56 -16.03
N GLU A 104 -0.30 -2.59 -15.06
CA GLU A 104 -0.75 -1.38 -14.36
C GLU A 104 0.40 -0.75 -13.57
N LEU A 105 1.20 -1.56 -12.87
CA LEU A 105 2.38 -1.04 -12.16
C LEU A 105 3.35 -0.37 -13.12
N GLY A 106 3.58 -0.97 -14.29
CA GLY A 106 4.41 -0.38 -15.33
C GLY A 106 3.90 0.99 -15.78
N GLN A 107 2.59 1.11 -16.00
CA GLN A 107 1.98 2.38 -16.37
C GLN A 107 2.10 3.42 -15.26
N ILE A 108 1.80 3.05 -14.03
CA ILE A 108 1.94 3.96 -12.88
C ILE A 108 3.39 4.41 -12.72
N THR A 109 4.35 3.50 -12.88
CA THR A 109 5.78 3.81 -12.80
C THR A 109 6.20 4.85 -13.86
N THR A 110 5.63 4.74 -15.05
CA THR A 110 5.90 5.69 -16.14
C THR A 110 5.29 7.07 -15.84
N ASP A 111 4.10 7.10 -15.25
CA ASP A 111 3.34 8.33 -15.02
C ASP A 111 3.76 9.07 -13.75
N ALA A 112 4.34 8.35 -12.78
CA ALA A 112 4.73 8.91 -11.50
C ALA A 112 5.92 9.88 -11.64
N ASP A 113 5.87 10.99 -10.91
CA ASP A 113 6.99 11.92 -10.83
C ASP A 113 8.14 11.34 -9.99
N LYS A 114 7.81 10.56 -8.97
CA LYS A 114 8.80 9.91 -8.10
C LYS A 114 8.36 8.49 -7.76
N VAL A 115 9.32 7.58 -7.79
CA VAL A 115 9.15 6.18 -7.40
C VAL A 115 10.07 5.88 -6.21
N LEU A 116 9.48 5.41 -5.12
CA LEU A 116 10.17 5.10 -3.88
C LEU A 116 9.92 3.64 -3.53
N VAL A 117 10.99 2.89 -3.30
CA VAL A 117 10.92 1.44 -3.04
C VAL A 117 11.33 1.13 -1.60
N PHE A 118 10.48 0.37 -0.94
CA PHE A 118 10.68 -0.11 0.42
C PHE A 118 10.69 -1.63 0.50
#